data_113e4f62265fcfcb2f7cb3e1d9a4019b
#
_entry.id   113e4f62265fcfcb2f7cb3e1d9a4019b
#
_cell.length_a   1.000
_cell.length_b   1.000
_cell.length_c   1.000
_cell.angle_alpha   90.00
_cell.angle_beta   90.00
_cell.angle_gamma   90.00
#
_symmetry.space_group_name_H-M   'P 1'
#
loop_
_entity.id
_entity.type
_entity.pdbx_description
1 polymer ?
#
loop_
_entity_poly.entity_id
_entity_poly.type
_entity_poly.pdbx_seq_one_letter_code
_entity_poly.pdbx_strand_id
1 'polypeptide(L)'
;LISFYRDCAANGMYGNAVGAASLYWLWFEQLGYNVVGGAPSNGQLVLYNTQDPDDVTLQYILDWDAFSEYCHLMKELADAGCWPSDVLNSTHDRQDGLLNGTGASMVWNPGSCQTYANQANAEHPDWNVNIYNIMPDIKYGSTKYINGGLGININSKNPERAMMVLNEFATNQDLQDLTQLGIEGVNWEPVGEDQYQVIEGAAYNTSNNWGWRNQD
;
A
#
# COMPACT_ATOMS: atom_id res chain seq x y z
N LEU A 1 3.26 -0.40 -18.04
CA LEU A 1 3.27 0.74 -17.14
C LEU A 1 4.08 1.91 -17.70
N ILE A 2 5.32 1.70 -18.18
CA ILE A 2 6.19 2.74 -18.74
C ILE A 2 5.56 3.46 -19.93
N SER A 3 5.03 2.70 -20.92
CA SER A 3 4.33 3.29 -22.07
C SER A 3 3.11 4.10 -21.63
N PHE A 4 2.33 3.57 -20.69
CA PHE A 4 1.19 4.29 -20.13
C PHE A 4 1.59 5.64 -19.50
N TYR A 5 2.71 5.69 -18.76
CA TYR A 5 3.19 6.95 -18.17
C TYR A 5 3.62 7.98 -19.25
N ARG A 6 4.28 7.51 -20.30
CA ARG A 6 4.63 8.39 -21.43
C ARG A 6 3.39 8.89 -22.16
N ASP A 7 2.39 8.06 -22.37
CA ASP A 7 1.12 8.45 -22.99
C ASP A 7 0.37 9.47 -22.13
N CYS A 8 0.36 9.31 -20.81
CA CYS A 8 -0.20 10.30 -19.88
C CYS A 8 0.52 11.64 -20.02
N ALA A 9 1.86 11.66 -19.99
CA ALA A 9 2.65 12.87 -20.12
C ALA A 9 2.41 13.58 -21.45
N ALA A 10 2.31 12.83 -22.56
CA ALA A 10 1.99 13.36 -23.87
C ALA A 10 0.60 14.01 -23.95
N ASN A 11 -0.31 13.65 -23.06
CA ASN A 11 -1.65 14.22 -22.93
C ASN A 11 -1.79 15.23 -21.77
N GLY A 12 -0.69 15.69 -21.18
CA GLY A 12 -0.67 16.74 -20.17
C GLY A 12 -1.10 16.28 -18.77
N MET A 13 -1.03 14.97 -18.50
CA MET A 13 -1.35 14.36 -17.23
C MET A 13 -0.11 13.63 -16.67
N TYR A 14 0.09 13.62 -15.37
CA TYR A 14 1.13 12.79 -14.77
C TYR A 14 0.74 11.30 -14.75
N GLY A 15 1.70 10.42 -15.02
CA GLY A 15 1.50 8.98 -14.86
C GLY A 15 1.24 8.61 -13.40
N ASN A 16 2.00 9.22 -12.47
CA ASN A 16 1.70 9.25 -11.04
C ASN A 16 2.15 10.59 -10.42
N ALA A 17 1.60 10.93 -9.25
CA ALA A 17 1.87 12.21 -8.61
C ALA A 17 3.11 12.22 -7.70
N VAL A 18 3.68 11.03 -7.37
CA VAL A 18 4.78 10.89 -6.40
C VAL A 18 6.09 10.39 -7.00
N GLY A 19 6.16 10.28 -8.32
CA GLY A 19 7.39 9.97 -9.06
C GLY A 19 7.97 8.59 -8.84
N ALA A 20 9.27 8.49 -9.07
CA ALA A 20 10.03 7.24 -9.06
C ALA A 20 10.00 6.48 -7.73
N ALA A 21 9.78 7.18 -6.61
CA ALA A 21 9.86 6.58 -5.27
C ALA A 21 8.90 5.41 -5.04
N SER A 22 7.82 5.30 -5.83
CA SER A 22 6.86 4.19 -5.74
C SER A 22 7.13 3.05 -6.74
N LEU A 23 8.10 3.20 -7.64
CA LEU A 23 8.33 2.28 -8.76
C LEU A 23 9.47 1.29 -8.55
N TYR A 24 10.39 1.53 -7.60
CA TYR A 24 11.54 0.66 -7.38
C TYR A 24 11.15 -0.76 -6.95
N TRP A 25 10.07 -0.90 -6.18
CA TRP A 25 9.53 -2.21 -5.80
C TRP A 25 9.14 -3.03 -7.03
N LEU A 26 8.37 -2.42 -7.92
CA LEU A 26 7.92 -3.06 -9.14
C LEU A 26 9.10 -3.45 -10.04
N TRP A 27 10.14 -2.62 -10.06
CA TRP A 27 11.35 -2.89 -10.83
C TRP A 27 12.08 -4.13 -10.32
N PHE A 28 12.35 -4.20 -9.02
CA PHE A 28 13.06 -5.34 -8.46
C PHE A 28 12.22 -6.61 -8.46
N GLU A 29 10.96 -6.52 -8.14
CA GLU A 29 10.05 -7.67 -8.13
C GLU A 29 9.88 -8.28 -9.52
N GLN A 30 9.78 -7.49 -10.59
CA GLN A 30 9.73 -8.03 -11.95
C GLN A 30 11.02 -8.75 -12.36
N LEU A 31 12.16 -8.40 -11.75
CA LEU A 31 13.43 -9.08 -11.95
C LEU A 31 13.61 -10.31 -11.03
N GLY A 32 12.62 -10.58 -10.19
CA GLY A 32 12.62 -11.70 -9.24
C GLY A 32 13.39 -11.44 -7.96
N TYR A 33 13.55 -10.17 -7.55
CA TYR A 33 14.28 -9.80 -6.35
C TYR A 33 13.41 -8.96 -5.40
N ASN A 34 13.72 -9.05 -4.12
CA ASN A 34 13.14 -8.18 -3.10
C ASN A 34 14.21 -7.73 -2.10
N VAL A 35 13.93 -6.65 -1.38
CA VAL A 35 14.87 -6.05 -0.43
C VAL A 35 14.84 -6.79 0.90
N VAL A 36 16.01 -7.18 1.40
CA VAL A 36 16.13 -7.78 2.73
C VAL A 36 15.65 -6.80 3.79
N GLY A 37 14.68 -7.23 4.56
CA GLY A 37 14.20 -6.46 5.71
C GLY A 37 13.24 -5.32 5.40
N GLY A 38 12.74 -5.14 4.19
CA GLY A 38 11.68 -4.19 3.87
C GLY A 38 12.06 -3.14 2.84
N ALA A 39 12.05 -1.85 3.16
CA ALA A 39 12.21 -0.77 2.19
C ALA A 39 13.65 -0.26 2.09
N PRO A 40 14.16 0.05 0.89
CA PRO A 40 15.46 0.74 0.73
C PRO A 40 15.53 2.08 1.47
N SER A 41 14.38 2.72 1.69
CA SER A 41 14.25 3.95 2.49
C SER A 41 14.77 3.80 3.93
N ASN A 42 14.88 2.57 4.43
CA ASN A 42 15.43 2.26 5.76
C ASN A 42 16.95 1.99 5.73
N GLY A 43 17.63 2.35 4.64
CA GLY A 43 19.06 2.11 4.48
C GLY A 43 19.44 0.65 4.17
N GLN A 44 18.47 -0.18 3.85
CA GLN A 44 18.69 -1.57 3.48
C GLN A 44 18.91 -1.64 1.97
N LEU A 45 20.14 -1.87 1.59
CA LEU A 45 20.60 -1.86 0.20
C LEU A 45 20.97 -3.26 -0.32
N VAL A 46 20.36 -4.29 0.26
CA VAL A 46 20.65 -5.70 -0.06
C VAL A 46 19.38 -6.38 -0.56
N LEU A 47 19.50 -7.05 -1.69
CA LEU A 47 18.44 -7.79 -2.35
C LEU A 47 18.65 -9.29 -2.20
N TYR A 48 17.56 -10.05 -2.23
CA TYR A 48 17.55 -11.51 -2.29
C TYR A 48 16.64 -11.98 -3.42
N ASN A 49 16.95 -13.17 -3.98
CA ASN A 49 16.14 -13.79 -5.01
C ASN A 49 14.83 -14.35 -4.44
N THR A 50 13.70 -13.98 -5.02
CA THR A 50 12.36 -14.45 -4.60
C THR A 50 11.88 -15.65 -5.43
N GLN A 51 12.53 -15.93 -6.55
CA GLN A 51 12.09 -16.97 -7.50
C GLN A 51 12.68 -18.35 -7.16
N ASP A 52 13.85 -18.36 -6.52
CA ASP A 52 14.56 -19.57 -6.08
C ASP A 52 14.81 -19.50 -4.56
N PRO A 53 14.08 -20.28 -3.74
CA PRO A 53 14.26 -20.28 -2.29
C PRO A 53 15.60 -20.88 -1.82
N ASP A 54 16.28 -21.62 -2.68
CA ASP A 54 17.59 -22.22 -2.39
C ASP A 54 18.76 -21.28 -2.73
N ASP A 55 18.51 -20.21 -3.47
CA ASP A 55 19.49 -19.17 -3.76
C ASP A 55 19.61 -18.22 -2.57
N VAL A 56 20.65 -18.44 -1.77
CA VAL A 56 21.01 -17.61 -0.61
C VAL A 56 21.93 -16.43 -0.95
N THR A 57 22.19 -16.18 -2.24
CA THR A 57 23.04 -15.09 -2.69
C THR A 57 22.37 -13.74 -2.38
N LEU A 58 23.13 -12.84 -1.77
CA LEU A 58 22.69 -11.49 -1.52
C LEU A 58 23.34 -10.53 -2.52
N GLN A 59 22.54 -9.70 -3.13
CA GLN A 59 22.99 -8.69 -4.08
C GLN A 59 22.99 -7.30 -3.45
N TYR A 60 24.12 -6.65 -3.45
CA TYR A 60 24.17 -5.24 -3.06
C TYR A 60 23.63 -4.35 -4.19
N ILE A 61 22.67 -3.50 -3.87
CA ILE A 61 21.89 -2.78 -4.88
C ILE A 61 22.74 -1.81 -5.74
N LEU A 62 23.75 -1.17 -5.11
CA LEU A 62 24.58 -0.18 -5.82
C LEU A 62 25.64 -0.81 -6.73
N ASP A 63 25.94 -2.10 -6.56
CA ASP A 63 26.86 -2.86 -7.41
C ASP A 63 26.12 -3.63 -8.49
N TRP A 64 24.82 -3.39 -8.66
CA TRP A 64 23.96 -4.12 -9.58
C TRP A 64 23.60 -3.30 -10.81
N ASP A 65 23.95 -3.77 -11.99
CA ASP A 65 23.69 -3.06 -13.27
C ASP A 65 22.21 -2.72 -13.45
N ALA A 66 21.31 -3.61 -13.04
CA ALA A 66 19.87 -3.38 -13.11
C ALA A 66 19.41 -2.17 -12.27
N PHE A 67 20.12 -1.78 -11.22
CA PHE A 67 19.83 -0.54 -10.49
C PHE A 67 20.25 0.69 -11.29
N SER A 68 21.37 0.63 -11.98
CA SER A 68 21.80 1.69 -12.91
C SER A 68 20.78 1.87 -14.03
N GLU A 69 20.31 0.77 -14.63
CA GLU A 69 19.25 0.80 -15.64
C GLU A 69 17.95 1.43 -15.09
N TYR A 70 17.56 1.07 -13.88
CA TYR A 70 16.42 1.69 -13.20
C TYR A 70 16.60 3.21 -13.08
N CYS A 71 17.75 3.67 -12.60
CA CYS A 71 18.03 5.11 -12.44
C CYS A 71 17.97 5.86 -13.78
N HIS A 72 18.53 5.29 -14.84
CA HIS A 72 18.45 5.87 -16.18
C HIS A 72 17.01 5.97 -16.69
N LEU A 73 16.24 4.89 -16.54
CA LEU A 73 14.82 4.87 -16.92
C LEU A 73 14.01 5.90 -16.13
N MET A 74 14.21 5.99 -14.82
CA MET A 74 13.50 6.96 -13.99
C MET A 74 13.84 8.40 -14.39
N LYS A 75 15.12 8.67 -14.71
CA LYS A 75 15.50 9.97 -15.23
C LYS A 75 14.82 10.29 -16.57
N GLU A 76 14.80 9.34 -17.49
CA GLU A 76 14.13 9.51 -18.79
C GLU A 76 12.63 9.80 -18.62
N LEU A 77 11.93 9.10 -17.72
CA LEU A 77 10.52 9.34 -17.43
C LEU A 77 10.28 10.70 -16.77
N ALA A 78 11.19 11.14 -15.89
CA ALA A 78 11.16 12.46 -15.30
C ALA A 78 11.33 13.56 -16.36
N ASP A 79 12.32 13.42 -17.23
CA ASP A 79 12.58 14.35 -18.34
C ASP A 79 11.40 14.40 -19.34
N ALA A 80 10.65 13.31 -19.47
CA ALA A 80 9.43 13.24 -20.27
C ALA A 80 8.19 13.82 -19.58
N GLY A 81 8.29 14.30 -18.33
CA GLY A 81 7.18 14.90 -17.60
C GLY A 81 6.17 13.90 -17.03
N CYS A 82 6.58 12.65 -16.79
CA CYS A 82 5.67 11.60 -16.26
C CYS A 82 5.23 11.84 -14.82
N TRP A 83 5.87 12.74 -14.09
CA TRP A 83 5.53 13.21 -12.74
C TRP A 83 6.00 14.65 -12.49
N PRO A 84 5.56 15.31 -11.40
CA PRO A 84 5.98 16.67 -11.09
C PRO A 84 7.50 16.83 -10.97
N SER A 85 8.05 17.93 -11.45
CA SER A 85 9.50 18.21 -11.41
C SER A 85 10.02 18.44 -9.98
N ASP A 86 9.14 18.82 -9.06
CA ASP A 86 9.44 19.10 -7.65
C ASP A 86 9.22 17.89 -6.72
N VAL A 87 9.02 16.71 -7.29
CA VAL A 87 8.64 15.47 -6.57
C VAL A 87 9.55 15.13 -5.38
N LEU A 88 10.82 15.54 -5.40
CA LEU A 88 11.77 15.31 -4.31
C LEU A 88 11.52 16.21 -3.08
N ASN A 89 10.87 17.35 -3.28
CA ASN A 89 10.55 18.31 -2.22
C ASN A 89 9.04 18.46 -2.02
N SER A 90 8.26 17.69 -2.77
CA SER A 90 6.82 17.79 -2.80
C SER A 90 6.19 17.15 -1.56
N THR A 91 5.12 17.77 -1.09
CA THR A 91 4.20 17.19 -0.10
C THR A 91 3.02 16.48 -0.77
N HIS A 92 3.06 16.30 -2.09
CA HIS A 92 2.01 15.58 -2.81
C HIS A 92 1.86 14.16 -2.28
N ASP A 93 0.63 13.76 -2.03
CA ASP A 93 0.30 12.39 -1.71
C ASP A 93 -0.18 11.66 -2.98
N ARG A 94 0.05 10.35 -3.01
CA ARG A 94 -0.34 9.50 -4.15
C ARG A 94 -1.86 9.41 -4.31
N GLN A 95 -2.59 9.35 -3.19
CA GLN A 95 -4.04 9.33 -3.22
C GLN A 95 -4.62 10.65 -3.71
N ASP A 96 -4.10 11.76 -3.25
CA ASP A 96 -4.55 13.08 -3.66
C ASP A 96 -4.36 13.27 -5.17
N GLY A 97 -3.24 12.82 -5.71
CA GLY A 97 -2.99 12.84 -7.15
C GLY A 97 -4.03 12.07 -7.96
N LEU A 98 -4.45 10.90 -7.48
CA LEU A 98 -5.50 10.10 -8.12
C LEU A 98 -6.87 10.76 -7.98
N LEU A 99 -7.24 11.20 -6.77
CA LEU A 99 -8.58 11.72 -6.48
C LEU A 99 -8.85 13.08 -7.15
N ASN A 100 -7.83 13.93 -7.30
CA ASN A 100 -7.98 15.22 -7.98
C ASN A 100 -7.68 15.19 -9.49
N GLY A 101 -7.35 14.02 -10.04
CA GLY A 101 -7.09 13.82 -11.46
C GLY A 101 -5.77 14.38 -11.97
N THR A 102 -4.83 14.77 -11.11
CA THR A 102 -3.50 15.20 -11.53
C THR A 102 -2.56 14.03 -11.83
N GLY A 103 -2.82 12.86 -11.24
CA GLY A 103 -2.11 11.61 -11.49
C GLY A 103 -3.02 10.52 -12.02
N ALA A 104 -2.66 9.91 -13.13
CA ALA A 104 -3.45 8.86 -13.79
C ALA A 104 -3.41 7.51 -13.09
N SER A 105 -2.47 7.31 -12.16
CA SER A 105 -2.35 6.05 -11.41
C SER A 105 -1.82 6.25 -10.00
N MET A 106 -2.06 5.25 -9.18
CA MET A 106 -1.50 5.09 -7.86
C MET A 106 -0.97 3.66 -7.71
N VAL A 107 0.24 3.53 -7.14
CA VAL A 107 0.84 2.24 -6.81
C VAL A 107 0.94 2.12 -5.30
N TRP A 108 0.24 1.15 -4.72
CA TRP A 108 0.25 0.88 -3.29
C TRP A 108 -0.28 -0.52 -2.97
N ASN A 109 -0.52 -0.80 -1.69
CA ASN A 109 -1.14 -2.08 -1.30
C ASN A 109 -2.58 -2.21 -1.82
N PRO A 110 -3.07 -3.43 -2.10
CA PRO A 110 -4.37 -3.66 -2.74
C PRO A 110 -5.54 -3.04 -1.99
N GLY A 111 -5.55 -3.08 -0.65
CA GLY A 111 -6.64 -2.52 0.15
C GLY A 111 -6.77 -1.01 0.01
N SER A 112 -5.64 -0.27 0.04
CA SER A 112 -5.66 1.18 -0.21
C SER A 112 -6.04 1.49 -1.65
N CYS A 113 -5.52 0.73 -2.63
CA CYS A 113 -5.88 0.92 -4.03
C CYS A 113 -7.40 0.74 -4.23
N GLN A 114 -8.02 -0.28 -3.60
CA GLN A 114 -9.47 -0.48 -3.69
C GLN A 114 -10.25 0.68 -3.07
N THR A 115 -9.82 1.15 -1.89
CA THR A 115 -10.49 2.28 -1.21
C THR A 115 -10.50 3.52 -2.09
N TYR A 116 -9.35 3.91 -2.63
CA TYR A 116 -9.23 5.13 -3.44
C TYR A 116 -9.82 4.97 -4.84
N ALA A 117 -9.82 3.78 -5.43
CA ALA A 117 -10.55 3.51 -6.68
C ALA A 117 -12.06 3.66 -6.49
N ASN A 118 -12.60 3.13 -5.40
CA ASN A 118 -14.02 3.29 -5.06
C ASN A 118 -14.38 4.75 -4.83
N GLN A 119 -13.55 5.50 -4.10
CA GLN A 119 -13.77 6.92 -3.86
C GLN A 119 -13.71 7.73 -5.16
N ALA A 120 -12.69 7.53 -5.98
CA ALA A 120 -12.56 8.22 -7.27
C ALA A 120 -13.77 7.96 -8.19
N ASN A 121 -14.24 6.71 -8.25
CA ASN A 121 -15.41 6.35 -9.05
C ASN A 121 -16.73 6.91 -8.48
N ALA A 122 -16.83 7.09 -7.16
CA ALA A 122 -17.99 7.72 -6.54
C ALA A 122 -18.06 9.22 -6.84
N GLU A 123 -16.92 9.91 -6.81
CA GLU A 123 -16.79 11.34 -7.09
C GLU A 123 -16.81 11.64 -8.60
N HIS A 124 -16.23 10.74 -9.41
CA HIS A 124 -16.06 10.86 -10.86
C HIS A 124 -16.41 9.55 -11.58
N PRO A 125 -17.70 9.21 -11.73
CA PRO A 125 -18.13 7.93 -12.30
C PRO A 125 -17.65 7.67 -13.75
N ASP A 126 -17.36 8.73 -14.49
CA ASP A 126 -16.83 8.68 -15.86
C ASP A 126 -15.35 8.29 -15.96
N TRP A 127 -14.60 8.33 -14.86
CA TRP A 127 -13.18 7.97 -14.86
C TRP A 127 -12.95 6.46 -14.94
N ASN A 128 -13.89 5.65 -14.46
CA ASN A 128 -13.82 4.19 -14.49
C ASN A 128 -12.46 3.65 -13.96
N VAL A 129 -12.08 4.11 -12.78
CA VAL A 129 -10.81 3.72 -12.14
C VAL A 129 -10.85 2.24 -11.74
N ASN A 130 -9.86 1.47 -12.18
CA ASN A 130 -9.77 0.04 -11.94
C ASN A 130 -8.43 -0.33 -11.31
N ILE A 131 -8.40 -1.49 -10.63
CA ILE A 131 -7.18 -2.06 -10.05
C ILE A 131 -6.65 -3.15 -10.96
N TYR A 132 -5.35 -3.11 -11.20
CA TYR A 132 -4.66 -4.10 -12.02
C TYR A 132 -3.49 -4.72 -11.25
N ASN A 133 -3.42 -6.05 -11.25
CA ASN A 133 -2.16 -6.73 -10.94
C ASN A 133 -1.29 -6.72 -12.20
N ILE A 134 -0.26 -5.92 -12.21
CA ILE A 134 0.62 -5.73 -13.38
C ILE A 134 1.70 -6.82 -13.51
N MET A 135 1.82 -7.70 -12.52
CA MET A 135 2.80 -8.79 -12.48
C MET A 135 2.18 -10.09 -11.94
N PRO A 136 1.17 -10.66 -12.65
CA PRO A 136 0.39 -11.80 -12.12
C PRO A 136 1.20 -13.10 -11.96
N ASP A 137 2.27 -13.25 -12.72
CA ASP A 137 3.07 -14.49 -12.80
C ASP A 137 4.33 -14.47 -11.92
N ILE A 138 4.56 -13.38 -11.19
CA ILE A 138 5.75 -13.24 -10.34
C ILE A 138 5.47 -13.75 -8.93
N LYS A 139 6.41 -14.49 -8.36
CA LYS A 139 6.40 -14.81 -6.94
C LYS A 139 6.84 -13.59 -6.16
N TYR A 140 5.94 -13.06 -5.35
CA TYR A 140 6.24 -11.94 -4.47
C TYR A 140 7.06 -12.40 -3.27
N GLY A 141 7.98 -11.54 -2.83
CA GLY A 141 8.68 -11.76 -1.58
C GLY A 141 7.72 -11.65 -0.39
N SER A 142 7.95 -12.47 0.62
CA SER A 142 7.20 -12.35 1.88
C SER A 142 7.67 -11.12 2.65
N THR A 143 6.72 -10.33 3.14
CA THR A 143 7.05 -9.28 4.11
C THR A 143 7.48 -9.90 5.44
N LYS A 144 8.18 -9.12 6.26
CA LYS A 144 8.56 -9.58 7.60
C LYS A 144 7.32 -10.05 8.37
N TYR A 145 7.44 -11.16 9.06
CA TYR A 145 6.42 -11.67 9.97
C TYR A 145 5.97 -10.62 11.00
N ILE A 146 6.89 -9.78 11.47
CA ILE A 146 6.62 -8.66 12.38
C ILE A 146 6.69 -7.35 11.58
N ASN A 147 5.69 -7.09 10.77
CA ASN A 147 5.61 -5.84 9.99
C ASN A 147 4.88 -4.71 10.75
N GLY A 148 4.02 -5.08 11.66
CA GLY A 148 3.30 -4.16 12.55
C GLY A 148 3.04 -4.81 13.89
N GLY A 149 2.78 -4.03 14.91
CA GLY A 149 2.50 -4.56 16.23
C GLY A 149 2.13 -3.46 17.20
N LEU A 150 1.57 -3.89 18.34
CA LEU A 150 1.29 -3.03 19.47
C LEU A 150 2.34 -3.25 20.55
N GLY A 151 2.87 -2.15 21.09
CA GLY A 151 3.82 -2.16 22.18
C GLY A 151 3.22 -1.57 23.45
N ILE A 152 3.51 -2.20 24.58
CA ILE A 152 3.21 -1.62 25.88
C ILE A 152 4.41 -0.81 26.34
N ASN A 153 4.19 0.46 26.68
CA ASN A 153 5.27 1.33 27.16
C ASN A 153 5.87 0.75 28.45
N ILE A 154 7.21 0.63 28.51
CA ILE A 154 7.94 0.10 29.67
C ILE A 154 7.66 0.86 30.96
N ASN A 155 7.30 2.14 30.87
CA ASN A 155 6.95 2.98 32.02
C ASN A 155 5.44 2.94 32.35
N SER A 156 4.66 2.05 31.72
CA SER A 156 3.24 1.88 32.04
C SER A 156 3.08 1.50 33.50
N LYS A 157 2.15 2.16 34.18
CA LYS A 157 1.80 1.84 35.58
C LYS A 157 0.88 0.61 35.70
N ASN A 158 0.31 0.15 34.59
CA ASN A 158 -0.66 -0.96 34.54
C ASN A 158 -0.41 -1.86 33.31
N PRO A 159 0.79 -2.45 33.15
CA PRO A 159 1.12 -3.24 31.96
C PRO A 159 0.26 -4.49 31.81
N GLU A 160 -0.09 -5.17 32.93
CA GLU A 160 -0.96 -6.34 32.90
C GLU A 160 -2.36 -5.96 32.41
N ARG A 161 -2.90 -4.84 32.85
CA ARG A 161 -4.22 -4.38 32.39
C ARG A 161 -4.19 -4.00 30.91
N ALA A 162 -3.12 -3.38 30.43
CA ALA A 162 -2.93 -3.10 29.02
C ALA A 162 -2.89 -4.41 28.19
N MET A 163 -2.19 -5.44 28.67
CA MET A 163 -2.18 -6.75 28.03
C MET A 163 -3.55 -7.41 28.01
N MET A 164 -4.34 -7.31 29.10
CA MET A 164 -5.72 -7.80 29.14
C MET A 164 -6.59 -7.12 28.08
N VAL A 165 -6.46 -5.81 27.91
CA VAL A 165 -7.19 -5.09 26.87
C VAL A 165 -6.79 -5.55 25.47
N LEU A 166 -5.50 -5.74 25.21
CA LEU A 166 -5.03 -6.28 23.94
C LEU A 166 -5.57 -7.68 23.66
N ASN A 167 -5.62 -8.52 24.70
CA ASN A 167 -6.19 -9.85 24.57
C ASN A 167 -7.70 -9.81 24.26
N GLU A 168 -8.46 -8.93 24.91
CA GLU A 168 -9.89 -8.74 24.58
C GLU A 168 -10.06 -8.30 23.11
N PHE A 169 -9.26 -7.36 22.63
CA PHE A 169 -9.29 -6.98 21.21
C PHE A 169 -8.94 -8.11 20.24
N ALA A 170 -8.14 -9.09 20.69
CA ALA A 170 -7.75 -10.23 19.85
C ALA A 170 -8.78 -11.38 19.87
N THR A 171 -9.59 -11.51 20.91
CA THR A 171 -10.39 -12.72 21.16
C THR A 171 -11.89 -12.47 21.33
N ASN A 172 -12.32 -11.22 21.49
CA ASN A 172 -13.71 -10.85 21.70
C ASN A 172 -14.34 -10.30 20.42
N GLN A 173 -15.20 -11.08 19.76
CA GLN A 173 -15.84 -10.72 18.50
C GLN A 173 -16.72 -9.47 18.65
N ASP A 174 -17.51 -9.36 19.70
CA ASP A 174 -18.40 -8.21 19.90
C ASP A 174 -17.60 -6.90 19.98
N LEU A 175 -16.41 -6.96 20.61
CA LEU A 175 -15.51 -5.81 20.68
C LEU A 175 -14.86 -5.50 19.34
N GLN A 176 -14.54 -6.51 18.56
CA GLN A 176 -14.05 -6.36 17.18
C GLN A 176 -15.11 -5.67 16.31
N ASP A 177 -16.32 -6.19 16.32
CA ASP A 177 -17.43 -5.62 15.53
C ASP A 177 -17.70 -4.18 15.93
N LEU A 178 -17.79 -3.92 17.22
CA LEU A 178 -18.02 -2.56 17.74
C LEU A 178 -16.92 -1.58 17.27
N THR A 179 -15.66 -2.02 17.28
CA THR A 179 -14.54 -1.14 16.93
C THR A 179 -14.26 -1.03 15.44
N GLN A 180 -14.65 -2.04 14.65
CA GLN A 180 -14.44 -2.07 13.20
C GLN A 180 -15.67 -1.57 12.43
N LEU A 181 -16.86 -1.92 12.86
CA LEU A 181 -18.10 -1.67 12.14
C LEU A 181 -18.97 -0.62 12.83
N GLY A 182 -18.76 -0.39 14.13
CA GLY A 182 -19.62 0.47 14.94
C GLY A 182 -20.77 -0.31 15.56
N ILE A 183 -21.90 0.35 15.79
CA ILE A 183 -23.05 -0.21 16.51
C ILE A 183 -23.98 -0.89 15.50
N GLU A 184 -24.27 -2.19 15.73
CA GLU A 184 -25.26 -2.94 14.96
C GLU A 184 -26.64 -2.26 15.01
N GLY A 185 -27.31 -2.23 13.87
CA GLY A 185 -28.61 -1.55 13.70
C GLY A 185 -28.51 -0.02 13.61
N VAL A 186 -27.30 0.56 13.80
CA VAL A 186 -27.04 2.01 13.65
C VAL A 186 -26.05 2.27 12.52
N ASN A 187 -24.92 1.59 12.51
CA ASN A 187 -23.87 1.79 11.52
C ASN A 187 -23.86 0.66 10.48
N TRP A 188 -24.24 -0.53 10.87
CA TRP A 188 -24.25 -1.73 10.03
C TRP A 188 -25.36 -2.69 10.44
N GLU A 189 -25.68 -3.63 9.59
CA GLU A 189 -26.58 -4.74 9.86
C GLU A 189 -26.06 -6.03 9.22
N PRO A 190 -26.30 -7.21 9.85
CA PRO A 190 -25.88 -8.48 9.30
C PRO A 190 -26.71 -8.84 8.06
N VAL A 191 -26.04 -9.47 7.08
CA VAL A 191 -26.65 -10.00 5.84
C VAL A 191 -26.28 -11.48 5.74
N GLY A 192 -27.18 -12.35 6.21
CA GLY A 192 -26.87 -13.79 6.31
C GLY A 192 -25.97 -14.13 7.50
N GLU A 193 -25.17 -15.20 7.36
CA GLU A 193 -24.31 -15.69 8.46
C GLU A 193 -22.96 -15.00 8.54
N ASP A 194 -22.36 -14.67 7.38
CA ASP A 194 -20.95 -14.22 7.29
C ASP A 194 -20.78 -12.89 6.56
N GLN A 195 -21.84 -12.12 6.38
CA GLN A 195 -21.79 -10.85 5.67
C GLN A 195 -22.47 -9.75 6.46
N TYR A 196 -22.05 -8.53 6.20
CA TYR A 196 -22.70 -7.34 6.74
C TYR A 196 -22.84 -6.27 5.64
N GLN A 197 -23.79 -5.37 5.84
CA GLN A 197 -23.89 -4.16 5.03
C GLN A 197 -23.87 -2.92 5.91
N VAL A 198 -23.24 -1.87 5.39
CA VAL A 198 -23.23 -0.55 6.04
C VAL A 198 -24.57 0.12 5.80
N ILE A 199 -25.16 0.68 6.84
CA ILE A 199 -26.43 1.43 6.73
C ILE A 199 -26.15 2.76 6.01
N GLU A 200 -26.93 3.07 5.00
CA GLU A 200 -26.74 4.26 4.18
C GLU A 200 -26.75 5.54 5.02
N GLY A 201 -25.73 6.38 4.85
CA GLY A 201 -25.58 7.63 5.60
C GLY A 201 -25.06 7.48 7.04
N ALA A 202 -24.85 6.25 7.52
CA ALA A 202 -24.38 5.95 8.89
C ALA A 202 -22.98 5.34 8.93
N ALA A 203 -22.15 5.60 7.92
CA ALA A 203 -20.80 5.04 7.82
C ALA A 203 -19.96 5.33 9.08
N TYR A 204 -19.41 4.28 9.67
CA TYR A 204 -18.46 4.37 10.76
C TYR A 204 -17.04 4.49 10.21
N ASN A 205 -16.31 5.53 10.60
CA ASN A 205 -14.95 5.72 10.16
C ASN A 205 -13.98 4.86 10.96
N THR A 206 -13.53 3.76 10.37
CA THR A 206 -12.59 2.79 10.96
C THR A 206 -11.13 3.10 10.61
N SER A 207 -10.76 4.35 10.37
CA SER A 207 -9.40 4.74 9.92
C SER A 207 -8.26 4.23 10.80
N ASN A 208 -8.55 3.72 11.99
CA ASN A 208 -7.60 3.19 12.97
C ASN A 208 -7.51 1.65 12.98
N ASN A 209 -7.50 1.03 11.84
CA ASN A 209 -7.41 -0.44 11.65
C ASN A 209 -6.09 -1.09 12.07
N TRP A 210 -5.29 -0.45 12.86
CA TRP A 210 -3.99 -0.96 13.32
C TRP A 210 -4.08 -1.88 14.53
N GLY A 211 -5.28 -2.20 14.96
CA GLY A 211 -5.52 -3.15 16.03
C GLY A 211 -5.32 -4.62 15.59
N TRP A 212 -5.24 -5.49 16.55
CA TRP A 212 -5.33 -6.93 16.35
C TRP A 212 -6.63 -7.26 15.64
N ARG A 213 -6.54 -8.07 14.62
CA ARG A 213 -7.72 -8.62 13.95
C ARG A 213 -7.89 -10.04 14.39
N ASN A 214 -9.07 -10.37 14.89
CA ASN A 214 -9.53 -11.73 14.85
C ASN A 214 -9.68 -12.10 13.36
N GLN A 215 -9.17 -13.26 12.96
CA GLN A 215 -9.23 -13.71 11.55
C GLN A 215 -10.17 -14.91 11.40
N ASP A 216 -10.97 -15.20 12.41
CA ASP A 216 -11.98 -16.25 12.36
C ASP A 216 -13.23 -15.78 11.63
#